data_79a015bb552590c01294badd83cd726d
#
_entry.id   79a015bb552590c01294badd83cd726d
#
_cell.length_a   1.000
_cell.length_b   1.000
_cell.length_c   1.000
_cell.angle_alpha   90.00
_cell.angle_beta   90.00
_cell.angle_gamma   90.00
#
_symmetry.space_group_name_H-M   'P 1'
#
loop_
_entity.id
_entity.type
_entity.pdbx_description
1 polymer ?
#
loop_
_entity_poly.entity_id
_entity_poly.type
_entity_poly.pdbx_seq_one_letter_code
_entity_poly.pdbx_strand_id
1 'polypeptide(L)'
;TSLISPVIAEIHCQPWDYDREGNPDSLRRGIHRQAEALGFRVEEFGWYEPGMNPRRLIDIIRARGIGAVIFEHFMEREVDLSSLDLSGLAMVSIGGAHLNPNLHCVEVNHYGNMIKLIKKLQDRGYQRFGVIIPKIFERSSDFKRSAALHSEDLNIAEKDLIPIFYREETDSEEDLNDLEKWLKKYQPDCVLG
;
A
#
# COMPACT_ATOMS: atom_id res chain seq x y z
N THR A 1 -37.31 4.80 -0.71
CA THR A 1 -36.24 3.84 -0.85
C THR A 1 -35.34 4.33 -1.98
N SER A 2 -34.21 4.96 -1.65
CA SER A 2 -33.18 5.31 -2.61
C SER A 2 -32.71 4.01 -3.25
N LEU A 3 -32.90 3.86 -4.57
CA LEU A 3 -32.33 2.76 -5.33
C LEU A 3 -30.80 2.94 -5.23
N ILE A 4 -30.14 2.06 -4.49
CA ILE A 4 -28.67 2.00 -4.50
C ILE A 4 -28.28 1.73 -5.95
N SER A 5 -27.47 2.61 -6.52
CA SER A 5 -26.94 2.40 -7.86
C SER A 5 -26.17 1.08 -7.89
N PRO A 6 -26.38 0.23 -8.90
CA PRO A 6 -25.60 -1.00 -9.04
C PRO A 6 -24.15 -0.74 -9.50
N VAL A 7 -23.68 0.49 -9.40
CA VAL A 7 -22.34 0.92 -9.82
C VAL A 7 -21.50 1.28 -8.60
N ILE A 8 -20.27 0.81 -8.60
CA ILE A 8 -19.22 1.17 -7.65
C ILE A 8 -18.18 2.00 -8.41
N ALA A 9 -17.79 3.15 -7.88
CA ALA A 9 -16.65 3.90 -8.40
C ALA A 9 -15.36 3.30 -7.83
N GLU A 10 -14.44 2.93 -8.70
CA GLU A 10 -13.06 2.57 -8.35
C GLU A 10 -12.16 3.75 -8.71
N ILE A 11 -11.50 4.32 -7.71
CA ILE A 11 -10.66 5.50 -7.89
C ILE A 11 -9.20 5.08 -7.82
N HIS A 12 -8.50 5.24 -8.94
CA HIS A 12 -7.06 5.02 -9.03
C HIS A 12 -6.32 6.21 -8.44
N CYS A 13 -5.69 5.99 -7.30
CA CYS A 13 -4.97 7.02 -6.54
C CYS A 13 -3.46 7.02 -6.84
N GLN A 14 -3.07 6.54 -8.01
CA GLN A 14 -1.70 6.59 -8.55
C GLN A 14 -1.72 7.22 -9.93
N PRO A 15 -0.64 7.92 -10.35
CA PRO A 15 -0.51 8.39 -11.72
C PRO A 15 -0.62 7.23 -12.73
N TRP A 16 -1.23 7.48 -13.88
CA TRP A 16 -1.45 6.45 -14.92
C TRP A 16 -0.17 5.87 -15.52
N ASP A 17 0.91 6.65 -15.47
CA ASP A 17 2.25 6.29 -15.94
C ASP A 17 3.10 5.59 -14.85
N TYR A 18 2.55 5.41 -13.67
CA TYR A 18 3.20 4.61 -12.63
C TYR A 18 3.32 3.17 -13.12
N ASP A 19 4.55 2.74 -13.36
CA ASP A 19 4.84 1.46 -13.99
C ASP A 19 4.28 0.29 -13.17
N ARG A 20 3.46 -0.51 -13.85
CA ARG A 20 2.61 -1.53 -13.23
C ARG A 20 3.29 -2.90 -13.14
N GLU A 21 4.62 -2.97 -13.18
CA GLU A 21 5.36 -4.24 -13.13
C GLU A 21 5.09 -5.09 -11.88
N GLY A 22 4.45 -4.53 -10.86
CA GLY A 22 4.17 -5.20 -9.60
C GLY A 22 2.78 -5.80 -9.40
N ASN A 23 1.90 -5.90 -10.44
CA ASN A 23 0.58 -6.57 -10.35
C ASN A 23 -0.64 -5.77 -9.83
N PRO A 24 -0.88 -4.53 -10.25
CA PRO A 24 -2.17 -3.87 -10.01
C PRO A 24 -3.34 -4.59 -10.69
N ASP A 25 -3.07 -5.30 -11.80
CA ASP A 25 -4.10 -6.05 -12.52
C ASP A 25 -4.75 -7.18 -11.70
N SER A 26 -4.07 -7.77 -10.73
CA SER A 26 -4.68 -8.83 -9.93
C SER A 26 -5.67 -8.27 -8.91
N LEU A 27 -5.36 -7.14 -8.29
CA LEU A 27 -6.26 -6.45 -7.37
C LEU A 27 -7.51 -5.98 -8.12
N ARG A 28 -7.33 -5.23 -9.20
CA ARG A 28 -8.40 -4.73 -10.06
C ARG A 28 -9.28 -5.88 -10.57
N ARG A 29 -8.69 -6.93 -11.15
CA ARG A 29 -9.45 -8.12 -11.57
C ARG A 29 -10.22 -8.75 -10.41
N GLY A 30 -9.65 -8.74 -9.20
CA GLY A 30 -10.32 -9.21 -8.00
C GLY A 30 -11.55 -8.38 -7.66
N ILE A 31 -11.41 -7.05 -7.66
CA ILE A 31 -12.51 -6.10 -7.41
C ILE A 31 -13.62 -6.29 -8.44
N HIS A 32 -13.29 -6.23 -9.73
CA HIS A 32 -14.28 -6.35 -10.81
C HIS A 32 -15.02 -7.69 -10.75
N ARG A 33 -14.29 -8.80 -10.62
CA ARG A 33 -14.91 -10.14 -10.52
C ARG A 33 -15.84 -10.26 -9.34
N GLN A 34 -15.45 -9.73 -8.18
CA GLN A 34 -16.29 -9.81 -6.98
C GLN A 34 -17.49 -8.86 -7.07
N ALA A 35 -17.32 -7.66 -7.61
CA ALA A 35 -18.41 -6.74 -7.86
C ALA A 35 -19.46 -7.36 -8.80
N GLU A 36 -19.03 -7.93 -9.92
CA GLU A 36 -19.91 -8.60 -10.87
C GLU A 36 -20.66 -9.78 -10.23
N ALA A 37 -19.98 -10.61 -9.44
CA ALA A 37 -20.61 -11.71 -8.72
C ALA A 37 -21.70 -11.26 -7.72
N LEU A 38 -21.58 -10.02 -7.22
CA LEU A 38 -22.57 -9.38 -6.33
C LEU A 38 -23.60 -8.53 -7.07
N GLY A 39 -23.59 -8.50 -8.41
CA GLY A 39 -24.52 -7.75 -9.24
C GLY A 39 -24.19 -6.26 -9.39
N PHE A 40 -22.97 -5.84 -9.06
CA PHE A 40 -22.47 -4.49 -9.26
C PHE A 40 -21.62 -4.38 -10.54
N ARG A 41 -21.61 -3.21 -11.13
CA ARG A 41 -20.64 -2.80 -12.14
C ARG A 41 -19.59 -1.90 -11.49
N VAL A 42 -18.37 -1.91 -12.00
CA VAL A 42 -17.32 -1.00 -11.59
C VAL A 42 -17.11 0.03 -12.69
N GLU A 43 -17.07 1.32 -12.32
CA GLU A 43 -16.62 2.42 -13.16
C GLU A 43 -15.31 2.97 -12.59
N GLU A 44 -14.29 3.05 -13.45
CA GLU A 44 -12.95 3.49 -13.08
C GLU A 44 -12.80 5.00 -13.24
N PHE A 45 -12.10 5.62 -12.30
CA PHE A 45 -11.80 7.04 -12.26
C PHE A 45 -10.35 7.26 -11.85
N GLY A 46 -9.69 8.27 -12.39
CA GLY A 46 -8.33 8.65 -12.01
C GLY A 46 -8.32 9.85 -11.06
N TRP A 47 -7.66 9.72 -9.93
CA TRP A 47 -7.45 10.82 -8.98
C TRP A 47 -6.55 11.91 -9.56
N TYR A 48 -5.55 11.50 -10.35
CA TYR A 48 -4.54 12.38 -10.97
C TYR A 48 -4.75 12.61 -12.46
N GLU A 49 -5.96 12.39 -12.98
CA GLU A 49 -6.23 12.68 -14.40
C GLU A 49 -6.04 14.18 -14.72
N PRO A 50 -5.46 14.51 -15.88
CA PRO A 50 -5.31 15.89 -16.32
C PRO A 50 -6.66 16.65 -16.30
N GLY A 51 -6.69 17.78 -15.61
CA GLY A 51 -7.92 18.58 -15.45
C GLY A 51 -8.92 18.04 -14.44
N MET A 52 -8.62 16.94 -13.77
CA MET A 52 -9.37 16.42 -12.62
C MET A 52 -8.83 17.02 -11.31
N ASN A 53 -9.73 17.22 -10.36
CA ASN A 53 -9.38 17.47 -8.98
C ASN A 53 -10.36 16.67 -8.08
N PRO A 54 -10.00 16.44 -6.82
CA PRO A 54 -10.81 15.61 -5.91
C PRO A 54 -12.27 16.05 -5.82
N ARG A 55 -12.54 17.36 -5.74
CA ARG A 55 -13.90 17.89 -5.64
C ARG A 55 -14.71 17.58 -6.89
N ARG A 56 -14.14 17.89 -8.06
CA ARG A 56 -14.79 17.59 -9.35
C ARG A 56 -15.08 16.10 -9.51
N LEU A 57 -14.17 15.24 -9.08
CA LEU A 57 -14.33 13.80 -9.14
C LEU A 57 -15.54 13.35 -8.30
N ILE A 58 -15.63 13.81 -7.07
CA ILE A 58 -16.77 13.48 -6.19
C ILE A 58 -18.09 14.04 -6.77
N ASP A 59 -18.09 15.25 -7.33
CA ASP A 59 -19.27 15.82 -7.98
C ASP A 59 -19.73 14.97 -9.18
N ILE A 60 -18.81 14.44 -9.99
CA ILE A 60 -19.11 13.53 -11.10
C ILE A 60 -19.72 12.22 -10.59
N ILE A 61 -19.13 11.59 -9.57
CA ILE A 61 -19.61 10.36 -8.95
C ILE A 61 -21.04 10.55 -8.46
N ARG A 62 -21.32 11.66 -7.78
CA ARG A 62 -22.65 12.01 -7.29
C ARG A 62 -23.66 12.26 -8.43
N ALA A 63 -23.25 13.02 -9.45
CA ALA A 63 -24.11 13.31 -10.60
C ALA A 63 -24.51 12.04 -11.36
N ARG A 64 -23.69 11.00 -11.33
CA ARG A 64 -24.01 9.67 -11.88
C ARG A 64 -24.84 8.80 -10.95
N GLY A 65 -25.17 9.28 -9.75
CA GLY A 65 -25.93 8.52 -8.76
C GLY A 65 -25.17 7.34 -8.15
N ILE A 66 -23.84 7.35 -8.21
CA ILE A 66 -22.99 6.31 -7.63
C ILE A 66 -22.93 6.53 -6.12
N GLY A 67 -23.28 5.51 -5.34
CA GLY A 67 -23.33 5.58 -3.87
C GLY A 67 -22.19 4.83 -3.16
N ALA A 68 -21.31 4.16 -3.89
CA ALA A 68 -20.21 3.40 -3.31
C ALA A 68 -18.89 3.72 -4.01
N VAL A 69 -17.82 3.86 -3.23
CA VAL A 69 -16.47 4.25 -3.71
C VAL A 69 -15.41 3.37 -3.10
N ILE A 70 -14.54 2.84 -3.93
CA ILE A 70 -13.30 2.18 -3.55
C ILE A 70 -12.15 3.11 -3.92
N PHE A 71 -11.40 3.57 -2.94
CA PHE A 71 -10.13 4.26 -3.17
C PHE A 71 -9.03 3.22 -3.23
N GLU A 72 -8.30 3.16 -4.33
CA GLU A 72 -7.08 2.37 -4.41
C GLU A 72 -5.97 3.00 -3.55
N HIS A 73 -4.80 2.37 -3.57
CA HIS A 73 -3.67 2.80 -2.79
C HIS A 73 -3.23 4.23 -3.14
N PHE A 74 -3.24 5.12 -2.15
CA PHE A 74 -2.67 6.46 -2.27
C PHE A 74 -1.14 6.40 -2.19
N MET A 75 -0.48 7.25 -2.97
CA MET A 75 0.97 7.44 -2.90
C MET A 75 1.38 8.19 -1.63
N GLU A 76 0.54 9.12 -1.19
CA GLU A 76 0.76 9.89 0.02
C GLU A 76 0.41 9.07 1.26
N ARG A 77 1.16 9.29 2.33
CA ARG A 77 0.86 8.69 3.64
C ARG A 77 -0.40 9.30 4.27
N GLU A 78 -0.57 10.61 4.12
CA GLU A 78 -1.67 11.36 4.71
C GLU A 78 -2.46 12.06 3.60
N VAL A 79 -3.75 11.82 3.55
CA VAL A 79 -4.66 12.41 2.56
C VAL A 79 -5.84 13.04 3.26
N ASP A 80 -6.01 14.34 3.11
CA ASP A 80 -7.15 15.06 3.69
C ASP A 80 -8.31 15.20 2.68
N LEU A 81 -9.39 14.48 2.98
CA LEU A 81 -10.63 14.50 2.23
C LEU A 81 -11.71 15.35 2.92
N SER A 82 -11.39 16.02 4.04
CA SER A 82 -12.38 16.75 4.86
C SER A 82 -13.05 17.92 4.15
N SER A 83 -12.41 18.45 3.11
CA SER A 83 -12.96 19.53 2.28
C SER A 83 -13.99 19.04 1.25
N LEU A 84 -14.17 17.72 1.10
CA LEU A 84 -15.07 17.11 0.15
C LEU A 84 -16.43 16.79 0.82
N ASP A 85 -17.51 17.00 0.11
CA ASP A 85 -18.81 16.48 0.55
C ASP A 85 -18.90 14.99 0.27
N LEU A 86 -18.64 14.18 1.28
CA LEU A 86 -18.65 12.70 1.20
C LEU A 86 -19.95 12.11 1.76
N SER A 87 -20.93 12.94 2.12
CA SER A 87 -22.20 12.50 2.70
C SER A 87 -22.95 11.55 1.75
N GLY A 88 -23.48 10.46 2.29
CA GLY A 88 -24.24 9.47 1.54
C GLY A 88 -23.43 8.54 0.64
N LEU A 89 -22.11 8.62 0.64
CA LEU A 89 -21.22 7.68 -0.03
C LEU A 89 -20.77 6.59 0.95
N ALA A 90 -20.88 5.32 0.55
CA ALA A 90 -20.23 4.21 1.22
C ALA A 90 -18.82 4.10 0.69
N MET A 91 -17.82 4.20 1.55
CA MET A 91 -16.43 4.31 1.12
C MET A 91 -15.52 3.30 1.81
N VAL A 92 -14.58 2.77 1.05
CA VAL A 92 -13.48 1.93 1.54
C VAL A 92 -12.19 2.33 0.85
N SER A 93 -11.08 2.28 1.57
CA SER A 93 -9.74 2.45 1.00
C SER A 93 -8.99 1.12 0.97
N ILE A 94 -8.08 1.01 0.00
CA ILE A 94 -7.12 -0.09 -0.09
C ILE A 94 -5.73 0.50 0.13
N GLY A 95 -4.96 -0.10 1.05
CA GLY A 95 -3.63 0.39 1.41
C GLY A 95 -3.57 1.11 2.75
N GLY A 96 -2.37 1.50 3.17
CA GLY A 96 -2.10 2.01 4.52
C GLY A 96 -2.09 3.54 4.67
N ALA A 97 -2.62 4.31 3.70
CA ALA A 97 -2.69 5.76 3.83
C ALA A 97 -3.62 6.19 4.97
N HIS A 98 -3.20 7.21 5.71
CA HIS A 98 -4.02 7.82 6.75
C HIS A 98 -4.96 8.84 6.12
N LEU A 99 -6.24 8.54 6.11
CA LEU A 99 -7.27 9.37 5.52
C LEU A 99 -8.01 10.18 6.58
N ASN A 100 -8.30 11.43 6.27
CA ASN A 100 -9.16 12.28 7.08
C ASN A 100 -10.42 12.68 6.24
N PRO A 101 -11.65 12.27 6.59
CA PRO A 101 -11.98 11.37 7.71
C PRO A 101 -11.46 9.95 7.52
N ASN A 102 -11.31 9.22 8.63
CA ASN A 102 -10.94 7.81 8.58
C ASN A 102 -11.99 7.00 7.82
N LEU A 103 -11.54 6.21 6.86
CA LEU A 103 -12.37 5.26 6.12
C LEU A 103 -12.15 3.84 6.62
N HIS A 104 -13.12 2.96 6.31
CA HIS A 104 -12.83 1.53 6.38
C HIS A 104 -11.68 1.21 5.43
N CYS A 105 -10.72 0.43 5.90
CA CYS A 105 -9.50 0.14 5.15
C CYS A 105 -9.28 -1.37 5.01
N VAL A 106 -8.84 -1.78 3.83
CA VAL A 106 -8.33 -3.13 3.56
C VAL A 106 -6.86 -3.00 3.22
N GLU A 107 -6.00 -3.60 4.01
CA GLU A 107 -4.55 -3.53 3.79
C GLU A 107 -3.87 -4.89 3.97
N VAL A 108 -2.67 -5.01 3.43
CA VAL A 108 -1.79 -6.15 3.68
C VAL A 108 -1.28 -6.09 5.12
N ASN A 109 -1.35 -7.21 5.84
CA ASN A 109 -0.78 -7.29 7.18
C ASN A 109 0.76 -7.35 7.12
N HIS A 110 1.38 -6.20 6.78
CA HIS A 110 2.84 -6.09 6.61
C HIS A 110 3.61 -6.53 7.86
N TYR A 111 3.15 -6.10 9.05
CA TYR A 111 3.74 -6.49 10.33
C TYR A 111 3.69 -8.01 10.53
N GLY A 112 2.51 -8.59 10.47
CA GLY A 112 2.33 -10.03 10.70
C GLY A 112 3.00 -10.90 9.64
N ASN A 113 3.07 -10.42 8.39
CA ASN A 113 3.76 -11.14 7.32
C ASN A 113 5.28 -11.16 7.55
N MET A 114 5.87 -10.03 7.98
CA MET A 114 7.29 -9.95 8.31
C MET A 114 7.63 -10.88 9.49
N ILE A 115 6.83 -10.85 10.56
CA ILE A 115 7.00 -11.77 11.71
C ILE A 115 6.99 -13.23 11.25
N LYS A 116 5.99 -13.62 10.45
CA LYS A 116 5.87 -15.00 9.94
C LYS A 116 7.05 -15.42 9.07
N LEU A 117 7.52 -14.49 8.22
CA LEU A 117 8.66 -14.75 7.32
C LEU A 117 9.93 -14.97 8.12
N ILE A 118 10.23 -14.07 9.06
CA ILE A 118 11.45 -14.15 9.88
C ILE A 118 11.42 -15.41 10.75
N LYS A 119 10.31 -15.74 11.41
CA LYS A 119 10.19 -17.00 12.17
C LYS A 119 10.48 -18.22 11.31
N LYS A 120 9.97 -18.28 10.07
CA LYS A 120 10.27 -19.38 9.15
C LYS A 120 11.75 -19.46 8.77
N LEU A 121 12.43 -18.33 8.70
CA LEU A 121 13.88 -18.30 8.43
C LEU A 121 14.69 -18.69 9.66
N GLN A 122 14.27 -18.27 10.85
CA GLN A 122 14.85 -18.71 12.12
C GLN A 122 14.75 -20.24 12.29
N ASP A 123 13.60 -20.83 11.93
CA ASP A 123 13.41 -22.30 11.94
C ASP A 123 14.38 -23.04 10.99
N ARG A 124 14.94 -22.33 9.99
CA ARG A 124 15.96 -22.84 9.07
C ARG A 124 17.40 -22.51 9.49
N GLY A 125 17.56 -21.87 10.64
CA GLY A 125 18.87 -21.57 11.24
C GLY A 125 19.44 -20.19 10.90
N TYR A 126 18.74 -19.34 10.13
CA TYR A 126 19.15 -17.95 9.89
C TYR A 126 18.97 -17.11 11.15
N GLN A 127 19.92 -16.22 11.42
CA GLN A 127 19.93 -15.38 12.61
C GLN A 127 20.13 -13.88 12.29
N ARG A 128 20.81 -13.56 11.19
CA ARG A 128 21.22 -12.20 10.83
C ARG A 128 20.49 -11.75 9.56
N PHE A 129 19.35 -11.09 9.74
CA PHE A 129 18.46 -10.70 8.65
C PHE A 129 18.84 -9.32 8.11
N GLY A 130 19.35 -9.27 6.89
CA GLY A 130 19.46 -8.05 6.11
C GLY A 130 18.11 -7.72 5.48
N VAL A 131 17.58 -6.52 5.73
CA VAL A 131 16.30 -6.10 5.15
C VAL A 131 16.53 -4.88 4.28
N ILE A 132 16.05 -4.94 3.03
CA ILE A 132 16.13 -3.88 2.04
C ILE A 132 14.71 -3.42 1.76
N ILE A 133 14.40 -2.15 2.00
CA ILE A 133 13.06 -1.62 1.82
C ILE A 133 13.11 -0.31 1.01
N PRO A 134 12.38 -0.19 -0.11
CA PRO A 134 12.17 1.11 -0.73
C PRO A 134 11.46 2.07 0.23
N LYS A 135 11.99 3.30 0.36
CA LYS A 135 11.46 4.29 1.33
C LYS A 135 9.98 4.58 1.16
N ILE A 136 9.49 4.59 -0.09
CA ILE A 136 8.09 4.82 -0.37
C ILE A 136 7.21 3.69 0.21
N PHE A 137 7.60 2.43 0.05
CA PHE A 137 6.82 1.31 0.55
C PHE A 137 6.83 1.23 2.08
N GLU A 138 7.90 1.68 2.71
CA GLU A 138 7.95 1.75 4.16
C GLU A 138 7.00 2.82 4.69
N ARG A 139 7.00 4.02 4.08
CA ARG A 139 6.09 5.09 4.45
C ARG A 139 4.63 4.73 4.22
N SER A 140 4.31 4.14 3.07
CA SER A 140 2.93 3.77 2.73
C SER A 140 2.39 2.62 3.59
N SER A 141 3.26 1.80 4.19
CA SER A 141 2.88 0.76 5.16
C SER A 141 2.92 1.23 6.62
N ASP A 142 3.06 2.53 6.87
CA ASP A 142 3.17 3.12 8.19
C ASP A 142 4.26 2.47 9.06
N PHE A 143 5.42 2.22 8.46
CA PHE A 143 6.60 1.60 9.09
C PHE A 143 6.35 0.22 9.71
N LYS A 144 5.27 -0.46 9.30
CA LYS A 144 4.88 -1.77 9.86
C LYS A 144 5.91 -2.86 9.59
N ARG A 145 6.67 -2.76 8.47
CA ARG A 145 7.73 -3.74 8.15
C ARG A 145 8.92 -3.58 9.08
N SER A 146 9.42 -2.36 9.25
CA SER A 146 10.54 -2.07 10.15
C SER A 146 10.17 -2.31 11.61
N ALA A 147 8.98 -1.93 12.03
CA ALA A 147 8.49 -2.18 13.38
C ALA A 147 8.48 -3.67 13.73
N ALA A 148 8.19 -4.55 12.76
CA ALA A 148 8.20 -5.99 12.99
C ALA A 148 9.58 -6.53 13.38
N LEU A 149 10.68 -5.96 12.88
CA LEU A 149 12.04 -6.38 13.22
C LEU A 149 12.39 -6.16 14.70
N HIS A 150 11.75 -5.20 15.32
CA HIS A 150 11.92 -4.87 16.75
C HIS A 150 10.89 -5.55 17.65
N SER A 151 10.11 -6.49 17.09
CA SER A 151 9.14 -7.25 17.88
C SER A 151 9.83 -8.22 18.83
N GLU A 152 9.41 -8.22 20.09
CA GLU A 152 9.83 -9.21 21.08
C GLU A 152 9.53 -10.65 20.63
N ASP A 153 8.48 -10.84 19.82
CA ASP A 153 8.09 -12.13 19.28
C ASP A 153 9.16 -12.80 18.43
N LEU A 154 10.10 -12.04 17.87
CA LEU A 154 11.19 -12.55 17.05
C LEU A 154 12.42 -12.96 17.87
N ASN A 155 12.54 -12.46 19.09
CA ASN A 155 13.66 -12.74 19.99
C ASN A 155 15.03 -12.61 19.29
N ILE A 156 15.19 -11.58 18.43
CA ILE A 156 16.47 -11.28 17.76
C ILE A 156 17.38 -10.60 18.77
N ALA A 157 18.57 -11.17 18.98
CA ALA A 157 19.53 -10.55 19.88
C ALA A 157 20.05 -9.22 19.31
N GLU A 158 20.27 -8.22 20.17
CA GLU A 158 20.68 -6.86 19.74
C GLU A 158 21.92 -6.86 18.83
N LYS A 159 22.88 -7.74 19.09
CA LYS A 159 24.09 -7.91 18.26
C LYS A 159 23.80 -8.42 16.84
N ASP A 160 22.65 -9.07 16.63
CA ASP A 160 22.22 -9.68 15.36
C ASP A 160 21.22 -8.79 14.60
N LEU A 161 20.77 -7.69 15.23
CA LEU A 161 19.96 -6.68 14.57
C LEU A 161 20.81 -5.90 13.56
N ILE A 162 20.45 -6.03 12.29
CA ILE A 162 21.10 -5.30 11.19
C ILE A 162 20.24 -4.08 10.88
N PRO A 163 20.82 -2.86 10.77
CA PRO A 163 20.07 -1.68 10.33
C PRO A 163 19.48 -1.92 8.94
N ILE A 164 18.21 -1.54 8.77
CA ILE A 164 17.52 -1.66 7.48
C ILE A 164 18.25 -0.81 6.43
N PHE A 165 18.43 -1.38 5.25
CA PHE A 165 18.89 -0.63 4.09
C PHE A 165 17.67 -0.03 3.40
N TYR A 166 17.52 1.28 3.52
CA TYR A 166 16.48 2.03 2.82
C TYR A 166 17.00 2.50 1.47
N ARG A 167 16.41 1.98 0.38
CA ARG A 167 16.75 2.44 -0.98
C ARG A 167 15.79 3.52 -1.45
N GLU A 168 16.28 4.38 -2.33
CA GLU A 168 15.44 5.30 -3.10
C GLU A 168 14.73 4.53 -4.23
N GLU A 169 13.80 5.17 -4.94
CA GLU A 169 13.03 4.54 -6.02
C GLU A 169 13.85 4.32 -7.30
N THR A 170 14.96 5.02 -7.44
CA THR A 170 15.82 4.94 -8.62
C THR A 170 16.98 3.98 -8.38
N ASP A 171 17.20 3.05 -9.30
CA ASP A 171 18.38 2.18 -9.31
C ASP A 171 19.60 3.00 -9.79
N SER A 172 20.20 3.78 -8.90
CA SER A 172 21.40 4.53 -9.18
C SER A 172 22.66 3.69 -8.91
N GLU A 173 23.76 3.99 -9.61
CA GLU A 173 25.05 3.36 -9.30
C GLU A 173 25.49 3.66 -7.85
N GLU A 174 25.10 4.80 -7.31
CA GLU A 174 25.35 5.18 -5.93
C GLU A 174 24.63 4.26 -4.96
N ASP A 175 23.35 3.98 -5.18
CA ASP A 175 22.57 3.04 -4.36
C ASP A 175 23.18 1.63 -4.37
N LEU A 176 23.64 1.16 -5.53
CA LEU A 176 24.30 -0.14 -5.64
C LEU A 176 25.62 -0.19 -4.87
N ASN A 177 26.44 0.87 -4.95
CA ASN A 177 27.68 0.96 -4.20
C ASN A 177 27.44 1.01 -2.69
N ASP A 178 26.41 1.71 -2.24
CA ASP A 178 26.06 1.80 -0.82
C ASP A 178 25.48 0.48 -0.30
N LEU A 179 24.68 -0.21 -1.10
CA LEU A 179 24.22 -1.56 -0.79
C LEU A 179 25.40 -2.54 -0.65
N GLU A 180 26.39 -2.48 -1.54
CA GLU A 180 27.57 -3.33 -1.46
C GLU A 180 28.37 -3.07 -0.17
N LYS A 181 28.57 -1.77 0.20
CA LYS A 181 29.22 -1.40 1.47
C LYS A 181 28.44 -1.92 2.67
N TRP A 182 27.11 -1.79 2.63
CA TRP A 182 26.23 -2.25 3.70
C TRP A 182 26.31 -3.77 3.87
N LEU A 183 26.24 -4.55 2.77
CA LEU A 183 26.38 -6.00 2.79
C LEU A 183 27.76 -6.44 3.34
N LYS A 184 28.85 -5.79 2.92
CA LYS A 184 30.21 -6.06 3.43
C LYS A 184 30.35 -5.75 4.91
N LYS A 185 29.72 -4.67 5.38
CA LYS A 185 29.80 -4.23 6.78
C LYS A 185 29.02 -5.14 7.72
N TYR A 186 27.79 -5.49 7.36
CA TYR A 186 26.86 -6.16 8.27
C TYR A 186 26.81 -7.68 8.07
N GLN A 187 27.24 -8.19 6.93
CA GLN A 187 27.32 -9.62 6.61
C GLN A 187 26.06 -10.40 7.03
N PRO A 188 24.86 -10.06 6.49
CA PRO A 188 23.67 -10.82 6.76
C PRO A 188 23.80 -12.26 6.27
N ASP A 189 23.22 -13.23 6.97
CA ASP A 189 23.15 -14.61 6.52
C ASP A 189 21.89 -14.86 5.65
N CYS A 190 20.96 -13.92 5.66
CA CYS A 190 19.77 -13.88 4.81
C CYS A 190 19.40 -12.43 4.46
N VAL A 191 19.03 -12.18 3.20
CA VAL A 191 18.56 -10.87 2.73
C VAL A 191 17.11 -10.97 2.30
N LEU A 192 16.30 -10.02 2.77
CA LEU A 192 14.89 -9.83 2.45
C LEU A 192 14.72 -8.49 1.72
N GLY A 193 13.97 -8.48 0.59
CA GLY A 193 13.72 -7.29 -0.21
C GLY A 193 12.38 -7.34 -0.92
#